data_d004ad31a550c0dbbff1f3f5df7bc2c6
#
_entry.id   d004ad31a550c0dbbff1f3f5df7bc2c6
#
_cell.length_a   1.000
_cell.length_b   1.000
_cell.length_c   1.000
_cell.angle_alpha   90.00
_cell.angle_beta   90.00
_cell.angle_gamma   90.00
#
_symmetry.space_group_name_H-M   'P 1'
#
loop_
_entity.id
_entity.type
_entity.pdbx_description
1 polymer ?
#
loop_
_entity_poly.entity_id
_entity_poly.type
_entity_poly.pdbx_seq_one_letter_code
_entity_poly.pdbx_strand_id
1 'polypeptide(L)'
;DALPISIAMPDADAIAQATADGREQAKRMAREAITLINDGRSAVTLDSIRGVLTDAQAGPVIVAGPFADDFGCFLGDYTAPLPADEQSSIYRQLVARLGKDRVCLAAKPSDVSADRWASAAAVVFVCGSTSERSYDSEFDDNGAAKAVAEYGATCGEGVDLSDIRLPWHQDEMLDEVVALTTAPVVSVVVCGRAHVLTHVIGQSAVTIWVGYAGQYGPQAVADVLIDGAGLPGRLPVTLPAHPAAIPVRYNDRQSAAHVYKDAAEPVLREFGYGAGSLAGVTFSGMHADAESRANEVLVQVTAHAGDHKTAGSVNLFAHVSGGRRIPRLAVLVDSVALTLEAGESHAVSFSVPFERLMDEADDNVRVTFALTAALNNDDTRHTDDCDTSVSIVIHR
;
A
#
# COMPACT_ATOMS: atom_id res chain seq x y z
N ASP A 1 44.37 -7.79 -25.43
CA ASP A 1 44.33 -9.05 -24.67
C ASP A 1 43.43 -8.85 -23.45
N ALA A 2 42.20 -9.29 -23.53
CA ALA A 2 41.30 -9.34 -22.38
C ALA A 2 41.75 -10.53 -21.51
N LEU A 3 42.25 -10.24 -20.29
CA LEU A 3 42.51 -11.28 -19.31
C LEU A 3 41.20 -12.03 -19.02
N PRO A 4 41.20 -13.37 -18.96
CA PRO A 4 40.02 -14.12 -18.60
C PRO A 4 39.60 -13.71 -17.18
N ILE A 5 38.38 -13.21 -17.01
CA ILE A 5 37.80 -12.95 -15.71
C ILE A 5 37.60 -14.32 -15.07
N SER A 6 38.46 -14.63 -14.08
CA SER A 6 38.26 -15.81 -13.24
C SER A 6 37.07 -15.55 -12.33
N ILE A 7 35.88 -16.07 -12.68
CA ILE A 7 34.72 -16.08 -11.78
C ILE A 7 34.95 -17.23 -10.80
N ALA A 8 35.22 -16.89 -9.55
CA ALA A 8 35.20 -17.89 -8.48
C ALA A 8 33.79 -18.49 -8.37
N MET A 9 33.71 -19.82 -8.42
CA MET A 9 32.43 -20.50 -8.15
C MET A 9 32.02 -20.22 -6.70
N PRO A 10 30.79 -19.76 -6.44
CA PRO A 10 30.33 -19.53 -5.08
C PRO A 10 30.34 -20.84 -4.28
N ASP A 11 30.68 -20.74 -3.02
CA ASP A 11 30.56 -21.86 -2.08
C ASP A 11 29.08 -22.25 -1.89
N ALA A 12 28.78 -23.55 -1.92
CA ALA A 12 27.41 -24.05 -1.79
C ALA A 12 26.75 -23.65 -0.45
N ASP A 13 27.53 -23.63 0.63
CA ASP A 13 27.03 -23.23 1.95
C ASP A 13 26.73 -21.72 1.98
N ALA A 14 27.56 -20.90 1.33
CA ALA A 14 27.31 -19.46 1.19
C ALA A 14 26.06 -19.16 0.36
N ILE A 15 25.81 -19.94 -0.71
CA ILE A 15 24.56 -19.83 -1.50
C ILE A 15 23.34 -20.21 -0.66
N ALA A 16 23.42 -21.32 0.08
CA ALA A 16 22.33 -21.78 0.93
C ALA A 16 21.99 -20.76 2.01
N GLN A 17 23.00 -20.17 2.65
CA GLN A 17 22.82 -19.12 3.66
C GLN A 17 22.19 -17.86 3.04
N ALA A 18 22.73 -17.36 1.93
CA ALA A 18 22.19 -16.18 1.24
C ALA A 18 20.74 -16.39 0.79
N THR A 19 20.38 -17.62 0.38
CA THR A 19 19.00 -17.99 0.02
C THR A 19 18.09 -17.94 1.24
N ALA A 20 18.53 -18.48 2.38
CA ALA A 20 17.77 -18.46 3.62
C ALA A 20 17.55 -17.02 4.11
N ASP A 21 18.61 -16.20 4.14
CA ASP A 21 18.53 -14.80 4.52
C ASP A 21 17.60 -14.00 3.59
N GLY A 22 17.71 -14.25 2.28
CA GLY A 22 16.83 -13.63 1.28
C GLY A 22 15.36 -13.98 1.47
N ARG A 23 15.04 -15.23 1.83
CA ARG A 23 13.66 -15.66 2.13
C ARG A 23 13.10 -14.95 3.36
N GLU A 24 13.87 -14.83 4.45
CA GLU A 24 13.43 -14.12 5.65
C GLU A 24 13.26 -12.62 5.36
N GLN A 25 14.14 -12.03 4.57
CA GLN A 25 13.99 -10.64 4.12
C GLN A 25 12.71 -10.45 3.30
N ALA A 26 12.42 -11.35 2.35
CA ALA A 26 11.21 -11.28 1.51
C ALA A 26 9.93 -11.42 2.34
N LYS A 27 9.88 -12.31 3.34
CA LYS A 27 8.76 -12.43 4.29
C LYS A 27 8.54 -11.13 5.06
N ARG A 28 9.63 -10.52 5.55
CA ARG A 28 9.57 -9.25 6.25
C ARG A 28 9.02 -8.15 5.34
N MET A 29 9.57 -8.00 4.14
CA MET A 29 9.12 -7.00 3.17
C MET A 29 7.66 -7.19 2.79
N ALA A 30 7.19 -8.42 2.57
CA ALA A 30 5.79 -8.70 2.28
C ALA A 30 4.86 -8.19 3.40
N ARG A 31 5.20 -8.44 4.67
CA ARG A 31 4.42 -7.95 5.83
C ARG A 31 4.46 -6.44 5.98
N GLU A 32 5.65 -5.84 5.85
CA GLU A 32 5.84 -4.40 6.02
C GLU A 32 5.21 -3.56 4.89
N ALA A 33 4.99 -4.16 3.71
CA ALA A 33 4.36 -3.51 2.57
C ALA A 33 2.82 -3.44 2.66
N ILE A 34 2.18 -4.29 3.48
CA ILE A 34 0.72 -4.30 3.60
C ILE A 34 0.23 -3.01 4.22
N THR A 35 -0.69 -2.34 3.54
CA THR A 35 -1.19 -1.03 3.91
C THR A 35 -2.67 -1.06 4.23
N LEU A 36 -3.05 -0.60 5.42
CA LEU A 36 -4.44 -0.39 5.81
C LEU A 36 -4.94 0.93 5.21
N ILE A 37 -5.86 0.85 4.24
CA ILE A 37 -6.40 2.04 3.56
C ILE A 37 -7.81 2.42 4.02
N ASN A 38 -8.47 1.55 4.76
CA ASN A 38 -9.73 1.83 5.44
C ASN A 38 -9.89 0.88 6.65
N ASP A 39 -10.06 1.42 7.83
CA ASP A 39 -10.29 0.67 9.09
C ASP A 39 -11.68 0.96 9.65
N GLY A 40 -12.67 0.75 8.80
CA GLY A 40 -14.07 0.85 9.17
C GLY A 40 -14.65 2.27 9.18
N ARG A 41 -15.92 2.33 8.81
CA ARG A 41 -16.78 3.53 8.96
C ARG A 41 -17.68 3.44 10.19
N SER A 42 -17.56 2.34 10.96
CA SER A 42 -18.41 1.99 12.09
C SER A 42 -17.57 1.34 13.19
N ALA A 43 -18.18 0.82 14.22
CA ALA A 43 -17.54 0.09 15.31
C ALA A 43 -16.81 -1.22 14.89
N VAL A 44 -16.85 -1.58 13.58
CA VAL A 44 -16.19 -2.77 13.04
C VAL A 44 -14.78 -2.39 12.58
N THR A 45 -13.78 -2.72 13.35
CA THR A 45 -12.36 -2.52 13.07
C THR A 45 -11.68 -3.82 12.67
N LEU A 46 -10.46 -3.75 12.15
CA LEU A 46 -9.68 -4.95 11.85
C LEU A 46 -9.49 -5.83 13.08
N ASP A 47 -9.28 -5.25 14.27
CA ASP A 47 -9.12 -6.02 15.51
C ASP A 47 -10.41 -6.75 15.91
N SER A 48 -11.58 -6.12 15.72
CA SER A 48 -12.86 -6.77 15.98
C SER A 48 -13.11 -7.92 15.00
N ILE A 49 -12.74 -7.76 13.74
CA ILE A 49 -12.82 -8.82 12.73
C ILE A 49 -11.88 -9.97 13.07
N ARG A 50 -10.64 -9.68 13.49
CA ARG A 50 -9.69 -10.70 13.94
C ARG A 50 -10.25 -11.52 15.09
N GLY A 51 -10.89 -10.88 16.07
CA GLY A 51 -11.58 -11.57 17.16
C GLY A 51 -12.61 -12.58 16.66
N VAL A 52 -13.41 -12.20 15.66
CA VAL A 52 -14.41 -13.09 15.04
C VAL A 52 -13.75 -14.20 14.22
N LEU A 53 -12.69 -13.89 13.46
CA LEU A 53 -11.96 -14.88 12.66
C LEU A 53 -11.31 -15.96 13.54
N THR A 54 -10.79 -15.61 14.69
CA THR A 54 -10.08 -16.52 15.59
C THR A 54 -10.99 -17.23 16.60
N ASP A 55 -12.25 -16.79 16.77
CA ASP A 55 -13.22 -17.46 17.62
C ASP A 55 -13.69 -18.78 16.97
N ALA A 56 -13.30 -19.91 17.56
CA ALA A 56 -13.65 -21.25 17.06
C ALA A 56 -15.17 -21.56 17.08
N GLN A 57 -15.97 -20.80 17.82
CA GLN A 57 -17.42 -20.96 17.89
C GLN A 57 -18.17 -20.05 16.89
N ALA A 58 -17.47 -19.11 16.25
CA ALA A 58 -18.07 -18.27 15.22
C ALA A 58 -18.35 -19.08 13.94
N GLY A 59 -19.23 -18.53 13.08
CA GLY A 59 -19.61 -19.15 11.81
C GLY A 59 -18.46 -19.30 10.80
N PRO A 60 -18.76 -19.77 9.58
CA PRO A 60 -17.75 -19.97 8.56
C PRO A 60 -17.11 -18.63 8.12
N VAL A 61 -15.86 -18.69 7.72
CA VAL A 61 -15.14 -17.62 7.03
C VAL A 61 -15.24 -17.89 5.53
N ILE A 62 -15.77 -16.95 4.78
CA ILE A 62 -15.91 -17.09 3.32
C ILE A 62 -14.80 -16.29 2.65
N VAL A 63 -13.98 -16.94 1.82
CA VAL A 63 -12.98 -16.29 0.98
C VAL A 63 -13.56 -16.21 -0.42
N ALA A 64 -13.78 -14.99 -0.89
CA ALA A 64 -14.48 -14.71 -2.14
C ALA A 64 -13.66 -13.79 -3.04
N GLY A 65 -14.09 -13.67 -4.29
CA GLY A 65 -13.47 -12.80 -5.28
C GLY A 65 -12.53 -13.55 -6.24
N PRO A 66 -12.12 -12.89 -7.33
CA PRO A 66 -11.39 -13.56 -8.42
C PRO A 66 -10.01 -14.08 -8.00
N PHE A 67 -9.40 -13.49 -6.99
CA PHE A 67 -8.07 -13.88 -6.50
C PHE A 67 -8.10 -14.66 -5.19
N ALA A 68 -9.25 -15.18 -4.77
CA ALA A 68 -9.44 -15.89 -3.50
C ALA A 68 -8.50 -17.12 -3.34
N ASP A 69 -8.37 -17.95 -4.38
CA ASP A 69 -7.44 -19.10 -4.43
C ASP A 69 -6.42 -18.96 -5.58
N ASP A 70 -6.01 -17.72 -5.85
CA ASP A 70 -4.99 -17.41 -6.85
C ASP A 70 -3.69 -16.96 -6.16
N PHE A 71 -2.59 -17.62 -6.53
CA PHE A 71 -1.24 -17.27 -6.09
C PHE A 71 -0.57 -16.30 -7.07
N GLY A 72 -0.84 -16.47 -8.38
CA GLY A 72 -0.19 -15.72 -9.45
C GLY A 72 -0.41 -14.22 -9.36
N CYS A 73 -1.59 -13.80 -8.84
CA CYS A 73 -1.92 -12.38 -8.67
C CYS A 73 -0.96 -11.60 -7.75
N PHE A 74 -0.20 -12.28 -6.88
CA PHE A 74 0.80 -11.64 -6.01
C PHE A 74 2.15 -11.41 -6.67
N LEU A 75 2.35 -11.99 -7.87
CA LEU A 75 3.59 -11.93 -8.60
C LEU A 75 3.54 -10.82 -9.65
N GLY A 76 4.65 -10.10 -9.80
CA GLY A 76 4.82 -9.14 -10.88
C GLY A 76 5.38 -9.80 -12.15
N ASP A 77 5.56 -9.03 -13.20
CA ASP A 77 6.27 -9.45 -14.40
C ASP A 77 7.70 -9.90 -14.05
N TYR A 78 8.26 -10.79 -14.86
CA TYR A 78 9.64 -11.29 -14.74
C TYR A 78 9.95 -12.07 -13.45
N THR A 79 8.93 -12.58 -12.77
CA THR A 79 9.11 -13.45 -11.61
C THR A 79 9.60 -14.83 -12.08
N ALA A 80 10.67 -15.33 -11.44
CA ALA A 80 11.13 -16.68 -11.68
C ALA A 80 10.08 -17.73 -11.25
N PRO A 81 9.96 -18.85 -11.98
CA PRO A 81 9.05 -19.92 -11.59
C PRO A 81 9.35 -20.42 -10.17
N LEU A 82 8.30 -20.64 -9.39
CA LEU A 82 8.38 -21.16 -8.03
C LEU A 82 7.91 -22.61 -7.99
N PRO A 83 8.52 -23.47 -7.15
CA PRO A 83 8.02 -24.83 -6.91
C PRO A 83 6.56 -24.80 -6.44
N ALA A 84 5.77 -25.79 -6.86
CA ALA A 84 4.33 -25.84 -6.55
C ALA A 84 4.03 -25.90 -5.04
N ASP A 85 4.93 -26.50 -4.26
CA ASP A 85 4.84 -26.57 -2.79
C ASP A 85 5.19 -25.26 -2.08
N GLU A 86 5.81 -24.31 -2.78
CA GLU A 86 6.05 -22.94 -2.30
C GLU A 86 4.92 -21.96 -2.69
N GLN A 87 3.96 -22.41 -3.52
CA GLN A 87 2.83 -21.59 -3.96
C GLN A 87 1.64 -21.75 -3.00
N SER A 88 1.12 -20.63 -2.53
CA SER A 88 -0.04 -20.62 -1.66
C SER A 88 -0.92 -19.41 -1.96
N SER A 89 -2.24 -19.56 -1.74
CA SER A 89 -3.22 -18.48 -1.87
C SER A 89 -3.69 -17.98 -0.51
N ILE A 90 -4.44 -16.88 -0.46
CA ILE A 90 -5.08 -16.41 0.77
C ILE A 90 -6.02 -17.49 1.33
N TYR A 91 -6.83 -18.12 0.47
CA TYR A 91 -7.70 -19.23 0.87
C TYR A 91 -6.91 -20.35 1.57
N ARG A 92 -5.84 -20.83 0.95
CA ARG A 92 -5.00 -21.93 1.52
C ARG A 92 -4.34 -21.52 2.83
N GLN A 93 -3.88 -20.29 2.95
CA GLN A 93 -3.30 -19.76 4.18
C GLN A 93 -4.32 -19.69 5.31
N LEU A 94 -5.57 -19.29 5.04
CA LEU A 94 -6.64 -19.26 6.03
C LEU A 94 -7.09 -20.68 6.40
N VAL A 95 -7.19 -21.61 5.44
CA VAL A 95 -7.46 -23.03 5.71
C VAL A 95 -6.40 -23.63 6.64
N ALA A 96 -5.13 -23.33 6.42
CA ALA A 96 -4.03 -23.84 7.24
C ALA A 96 -4.12 -23.35 8.71
N ARG A 97 -4.65 -22.14 8.96
CA ARG A 97 -4.76 -21.55 10.30
C ARG A 97 -6.08 -21.86 11.01
N LEU A 98 -7.18 -21.85 10.27
CA LEU A 98 -8.54 -21.96 10.83
C LEU A 98 -9.18 -23.34 10.65
N GLY A 99 -8.59 -24.20 9.80
CA GLY A 99 -9.13 -25.50 9.44
C GLY A 99 -10.10 -25.43 8.24
N LYS A 100 -10.09 -26.50 7.45
CA LYS A 100 -10.84 -26.60 6.20
C LYS A 100 -12.38 -26.57 6.37
N ASP A 101 -12.86 -27.04 7.52
CA ASP A 101 -14.29 -27.10 7.79
C ASP A 101 -14.88 -25.70 8.09
N ARG A 102 -14.02 -24.77 8.47
CA ARG A 102 -14.37 -23.42 8.81
C ARG A 102 -14.23 -22.43 7.65
N VAL A 103 -13.37 -22.71 6.68
CA VAL A 103 -13.10 -21.80 5.56
C VAL A 103 -13.77 -22.29 4.29
N CYS A 104 -14.62 -21.46 3.70
CA CYS A 104 -15.30 -21.75 2.44
C CYS A 104 -14.67 -20.92 1.33
N LEU A 105 -14.42 -21.52 0.18
CA LEU A 105 -14.05 -20.82 -1.05
C LEU A 105 -15.30 -20.50 -1.85
N ALA A 106 -15.47 -19.25 -2.25
CA ALA A 106 -16.50 -18.76 -3.16
C ALA A 106 -15.83 -18.06 -4.36
N ALA A 107 -15.36 -18.83 -5.33
CA ALA A 107 -14.90 -18.26 -6.60
C ALA A 107 -16.05 -17.56 -7.32
N LYS A 108 -17.27 -18.05 -7.14
CA LYS A 108 -18.53 -17.40 -7.49
C LYS A 108 -19.46 -17.46 -6.28
N PRO A 109 -20.37 -16.48 -6.12
CA PRO A 109 -21.33 -16.48 -5.01
C PRO A 109 -22.14 -17.78 -4.87
N SER A 110 -22.45 -18.43 -6.00
CA SER A 110 -23.21 -19.69 -6.05
C SER A 110 -22.47 -20.93 -5.51
N ASP A 111 -21.15 -20.85 -5.29
CA ASP A 111 -20.36 -21.98 -4.80
C ASP A 111 -20.58 -22.27 -3.32
N VAL A 112 -21.19 -21.31 -2.61
CA VAL A 112 -21.49 -21.39 -1.18
C VAL A 112 -23.00 -21.30 -0.98
N SER A 113 -23.56 -22.18 -0.15
CA SER A 113 -25.01 -22.21 0.11
C SER A 113 -25.48 -20.96 0.84
N ALA A 114 -26.76 -20.59 0.64
CA ALA A 114 -27.40 -19.45 1.28
C ALA A 114 -27.29 -19.49 2.82
N ASP A 115 -27.43 -20.68 3.41
CA ASP A 115 -27.30 -20.86 4.88
C ASP A 115 -25.88 -20.55 5.37
N ARG A 116 -24.85 -20.87 4.61
CA ARG A 116 -23.47 -20.55 4.95
C ARG A 116 -23.19 -19.05 4.78
N TRP A 117 -23.74 -18.40 3.76
CA TRP A 117 -23.69 -16.94 3.62
C TRP A 117 -24.39 -16.25 4.80
N ALA A 118 -25.59 -16.69 5.17
CA ALA A 118 -26.35 -16.12 6.28
C ALA A 118 -25.68 -16.29 7.64
N SER A 119 -24.93 -17.39 7.83
CA SER A 119 -24.21 -17.67 9.07
C SER A 119 -22.74 -17.30 9.05
N ALA A 120 -22.26 -16.62 8.02
CA ALA A 120 -20.87 -16.25 7.91
C ALA A 120 -20.40 -15.39 9.09
N ALA A 121 -19.23 -15.68 9.61
CA ALA A 121 -18.58 -14.87 10.64
C ALA A 121 -17.92 -13.64 10.06
N ALA A 122 -17.26 -13.81 8.91
CA ALA A 122 -16.64 -12.74 8.12
C ALA A 122 -16.47 -13.19 6.66
N VAL A 123 -16.32 -12.23 5.77
CA VAL A 123 -15.94 -12.45 4.37
C VAL A 123 -14.60 -11.81 4.11
N VAL A 124 -13.68 -12.53 3.47
CA VAL A 124 -12.42 -12.00 2.92
C VAL A 124 -12.58 -11.94 1.40
N PHE A 125 -12.79 -10.75 0.88
CA PHE A 125 -12.96 -10.51 -0.55
C PHE A 125 -11.63 -10.12 -1.19
N VAL A 126 -11.09 -10.97 -2.07
CA VAL A 126 -9.78 -10.76 -2.70
C VAL A 126 -9.96 -10.29 -4.14
N CYS A 127 -9.55 -9.05 -4.39
CA CYS A 127 -9.75 -8.36 -5.66
C CYS A 127 -8.49 -7.62 -6.10
N GLY A 128 -8.53 -7.02 -7.29
CA GLY A 128 -7.42 -6.20 -7.79
C GLY A 128 -7.12 -6.40 -9.27
N SER A 129 -5.82 -6.45 -9.59
CA SER A 129 -5.32 -6.65 -10.96
C SER A 129 -4.10 -7.58 -10.94
N THR A 130 -3.83 -8.24 -12.06
CA THR A 130 -2.72 -9.19 -12.20
C THR A 130 -1.86 -8.87 -13.41
N SER A 131 -0.56 -9.18 -13.31
CA SER A 131 0.36 -9.23 -14.46
C SER A 131 0.54 -10.65 -15.02
N GLU A 132 -0.18 -11.63 -14.45
CA GLU A 132 -0.12 -12.99 -14.93
C GLU A 132 -0.63 -13.08 -16.37
N ARG A 133 0.12 -13.80 -17.20
CA ARG A 133 -0.13 -13.91 -18.65
C ARG A 133 -0.36 -15.37 -19.04
N SER A 134 -1.37 -15.58 -19.87
CA SER A 134 -1.56 -16.85 -20.56
C SER A 134 -0.91 -16.78 -21.92
N TYR A 135 0.22 -17.46 -22.11
CA TYR A 135 0.91 -17.49 -23.39
C TYR A 135 0.05 -18.08 -24.52
N ASP A 136 -0.89 -18.96 -24.18
CA ASP A 136 -1.79 -19.56 -25.18
C ASP A 136 -2.86 -18.57 -25.69
N SER A 137 -3.31 -17.63 -24.86
CA SER A 137 -4.41 -16.70 -25.17
C SER A 137 -3.96 -15.27 -25.45
N GLU A 138 -2.80 -14.83 -24.92
CA GLU A 138 -2.36 -13.44 -24.98
C GLU A 138 -1.25 -13.18 -26.01
N PHE A 139 -0.64 -14.24 -26.56
CA PHE A 139 0.41 -14.10 -27.57
C PHE A 139 0.05 -14.84 -28.85
N ASP A 140 0.47 -14.29 -29.97
CA ASP A 140 0.47 -14.97 -31.25
C ASP A 140 1.66 -15.93 -31.39
N ASP A 141 1.62 -16.86 -32.34
CA ASP A 141 2.68 -17.86 -32.61
C ASP A 141 4.08 -17.23 -32.81
N ASN A 142 4.12 -15.97 -33.24
CA ASN A 142 5.35 -15.21 -33.43
C ASN A 142 5.84 -14.48 -32.16
N GLY A 143 5.16 -14.65 -31.03
CA GLY A 143 5.48 -14.00 -29.77
C GLY A 143 4.98 -12.56 -29.63
N ALA A 144 4.19 -12.05 -30.58
CA ALA A 144 3.58 -10.72 -30.46
C ALA A 144 2.39 -10.77 -29.48
N ALA A 145 2.29 -9.77 -28.59
CA ALA A 145 1.15 -9.66 -27.70
C ALA A 145 -0.12 -9.35 -28.49
N LYS A 146 -1.21 -10.07 -28.18
CA LYS A 146 -2.53 -9.77 -28.72
C LYS A 146 -3.07 -8.49 -28.12
N ALA A 147 -3.73 -7.69 -28.93
CA ALA A 147 -4.24 -6.37 -28.51
C ALA A 147 -5.32 -6.44 -27.43
N VAL A 148 -6.08 -7.52 -27.37
CA VAL A 148 -7.15 -7.73 -26.37
C VAL A 148 -7.24 -9.23 -26.05
N ALA A 149 -7.07 -9.56 -24.77
CA ALA A 149 -7.41 -10.88 -24.22
C ALA A 149 -8.59 -10.73 -23.27
N GLU A 150 -9.55 -11.65 -23.33
CA GLU A 150 -10.81 -11.54 -22.55
C GLU A 150 -10.57 -11.57 -21.03
N TYR A 151 -9.59 -12.33 -20.60
CA TYR A 151 -9.19 -12.47 -19.18
C TYR A 151 -7.67 -12.53 -19.06
N GLY A 152 -6.98 -11.59 -19.69
CA GLY A 152 -5.53 -11.53 -19.65
C GLY A 152 -4.99 -10.61 -18.56
N ALA A 153 -3.69 -10.34 -18.62
CA ALA A 153 -3.04 -9.40 -17.73
C ALA A 153 -3.75 -8.03 -17.75
N THR A 154 -3.99 -7.47 -16.59
CA THR A 154 -4.64 -6.18 -16.39
C THR A 154 -3.68 -5.14 -15.81
N CYS A 155 -2.42 -5.55 -15.60
CA CYS A 155 -1.31 -4.74 -15.15
C CYS A 155 -0.01 -5.33 -15.71
N GLY A 156 1.08 -4.59 -15.68
CA GLY A 156 2.40 -5.05 -16.11
C GLY A 156 2.90 -4.38 -17.37
N GLU A 157 4.02 -4.87 -17.91
CA GLU A 157 4.65 -4.28 -19.07
C GLU A 157 3.77 -4.37 -20.33
N GLY A 158 3.60 -3.23 -21.01
CA GLY A 158 2.80 -3.14 -22.23
C GLY A 158 1.29 -3.28 -22.00
N VAL A 159 0.82 -3.25 -20.76
CA VAL A 159 -0.61 -3.33 -20.42
C VAL A 159 -1.10 -1.99 -19.89
N ASP A 160 -1.79 -1.23 -20.76
CA ASP A 160 -2.46 0.02 -20.41
C ASP A 160 -3.97 -0.19 -20.32
N LEU A 161 -4.60 0.50 -19.36
CA LEU A 161 -6.05 0.50 -19.19
C LEU A 161 -6.59 1.89 -19.51
N SER A 162 -7.64 1.95 -20.35
CA SER A 162 -8.42 3.18 -20.58
C SER A 162 -9.36 3.50 -19.43
N ASP A 163 -9.75 2.49 -18.65
CA ASP A 163 -10.54 2.60 -17.44
C ASP A 163 -9.75 1.94 -16.29
N ILE A 164 -9.47 2.70 -15.26
CA ILE A 164 -8.69 2.26 -14.10
C ILE A 164 -9.56 1.80 -12.93
N ARG A 165 -10.86 1.58 -13.12
CA ARG A 165 -11.67 0.80 -12.17
C ARG A 165 -11.18 -0.64 -12.13
N LEU A 166 -11.58 -1.39 -11.12
CA LEU A 166 -11.23 -2.81 -11.04
C LEU A 166 -11.75 -3.57 -12.27
N PRO A 167 -10.91 -4.41 -12.91
CA PRO A 167 -11.32 -5.16 -14.11
C PRO A 167 -12.33 -6.26 -13.77
N TRP A 168 -12.96 -6.84 -14.81
CA TRP A 168 -13.82 -8.03 -14.73
C TRP A 168 -15.03 -7.88 -13.81
N HIS A 169 -15.63 -6.67 -13.73
CA HIS A 169 -16.84 -6.41 -12.93
C HIS A 169 -16.67 -6.78 -11.45
N GLN A 170 -15.49 -6.54 -10.87
CA GLN A 170 -15.23 -6.89 -9.47
C GLN A 170 -16.05 -6.05 -8.48
N ASP A 171 -16.40 -4.83 -8.85
CA ASP A 171 -17.27 -3.98 -8.04
C ASP A 171 -18.68 -4.60 -7.93
N GLU A 172 -19.24 -5.09 -9.05
CA GLU A 172 -20.54 -5.78 -9.08
C GLU A 172 -20.49 -7.11 -8.35
N MET A 173 -19.37 -7.86 -8.45
CA MET A 173 -19.17 -9.09 -7.67
C MET A 173 -19.16 -8.82 -6.17
N LEU A 174 -18.57 -7.72 -5.74
CA LEU A 174 -18.58 -7.30 -4.32
C LEU A 174 -20.00 -6.95 -3.87
N ASP A 175 -20.79 -6.26 -4.69
CA ASP A 175 -22.19 -5.96 -4.40
C ASP A 175 -23.01 -7.25 -4.23
N GLU A 176 -22.82 -8.24 -5.08
CA GLU A 176 -23.47 -9.55 -4.94
C GLU A 176 -23.09 -10.22 -3.60
N VAL A 177 -21.79 -10.20 -3.23
CA VAL A 177 -21.31 -10.76 -1.96
C VAL A 177 -21.93 -10.05 -0.76
N VAL A 178 -21.95 -8.72 -0.77
CA VAL A 178 -22.54 -7.91 0.32
C VAL A 178 -24.05 -8.15 0.46
N ALA A 179 -24.75 -8.42 -0.65
CA ALA A 179 -26.17 -8.72 -0.62
C ALA A 179 -26.52 -10.09 -0.01
N LEU A 180 -25.56 -11.03 0.05
CA LEU A 180 -25.77 -12.39 0.55
C LEU A 180 -25.54 -12.54 2.06
N THR A 181 -24.91 -11.58 2.72
CA THR A 181 -24.54 -11.68 4.13
C THR A 181 -24.59 -10.34 4.86
N THR A 182 -24.79 -10.41 6.18
CA THR A 182 -24.61 -9.27 7.08
C THR A 182 -23.24 -9.30 7.79
N ALA A 183 -22.42 -10.32 7.50
CA ALA A 183 -21.08 -10.44 8.07
C ALA A 183 -20.18 -9.30 7.57
N PRO A 184 -19.19 -8.86 8.37
CA PRO A 184 -18.25 -7.85 7.93
C PRO A 184 -17.41 -8.37 6.74
N VAL A 185 -17.22 -7.50 5.75
CA VAL A 185 -16.35 -7.77 4.59
C VAL A 185 -15.01 -7.10 4.78
N VAL A 186 -13.94 -7.87 4.68
CA VAL A 186 -12.56 -7.39 4.55
C VAL A 186 -12.15 -7.53 3.10
N SER A 187 -11.95 -6.40 2.41
CA SER A 187 -11.39 -6.44 1.06
C SER A 187 -9.88 -6.39 1.08
N VAL A 188 -9.27 -7.36 0.40
CA VAL A 188 -7.82 -7.45 0.18
C VAL A 188 -7.56 -7.12 -1.29
N VAL A 189 -6.96 -5.96 -1.54
CA VAL A 189 -6.70 -5.45 -2.89
C VAL A 189 -5.27 -5.76 -3.29
N VAL A 190 -5.11 -6.69 -4.24
CA VAL A 190 -3.82 -7.08 -4.80
C VAL A 190 -3.66 -6.42 -6.16
N CYS A 191 -2.74 -5.47 -6.30
CA CYS A 191 -2.60 -4.75 -7.58
C CYS A 191 -1.24 -4.07 -7.73
N GLY A 192 -0.76 -4.00 -8.97
CA GLY A 192 0.48 -3.31 -9.33
C GLY A 192 0.28 -1.87 -9.82
N ARG A 193 -0.95 -1.34 -9.77
CA ARG A 193 -1.27 0.04 -10.18
C ARG A 193 -2.28 0.70 -9.25
N ALA A 194 -2.41 2.03 -9.35
CA ALA A 194 -3.45 2.79 -8.66
C ALA A 194 -4.80 2.58 -9.37
N HIS A 195 -5.67 1.76 -8.80
CA HIS A 195 -7.06 1.62 -9.23
C HIS A 195 -7.97 2.59 -8.48
N VAL A 196 -9.15 2.86 -9.05
CA VAL A 196 -10.24 3.53 -8.34
C VAL A 196 -10.87 2.52 -7.38
N LEU A 197 -10.69 2.75 -6.08
CA LEU A 197 -11.17 1.85 -5.02
C LEU A 197 -12.31 2.44 -4.19
N THR A 198 -12.93 3.51 -4.68
CA THR A 198 -14.02 4.22 -3.97
C THR A 198 -15.18 3.29 -3.63
N HIS A 199 -15.57 2.43 -4.58
CA HIS A 199 -16.64 1.45 -4.38
C HIS A 199 -16.22 0.39 -3.36
N VAL A 200 -15.04 -0.22 -3.51
CA VAL A 200 -14.53 -1.24 -2.59
C VAL A 200 -14.49 -0.72 -1.15
N ILE A 201 -13.93 0.48 -0.93
CA ILE A 201 -13.88 1.11 0.40
C ILE A 201 -15.30 1.40 0.91
N GLY A 202 -16.23 1.75 0.01
CA GLY A 202 -17.63 2.03 0.34
C GLY A 202 -18.39 0.82 0.85
N GLN A 203 -18.11 -0.36 0.32
CA GLN A 203 -18.79 -1.62 0.61
C GLN A 203 -18.11 -2.45 1.71
N SER A 204 -16.85 -2.18 2.01
CA SER A 204 -16.05 -2.98 2.94
C SER A 204 -16.00 -2.38 4.34
N ALA A 205 -16.04 -3.22 5.36
CA ALA A 205 -15.75 -2.81 6.73
C ALA A 205 -14.26 -2.43 6.88
N VAL A 206 -13.38 -3.22 6.30
CA VAL A 206 -11.92 -2.99 6.28
C VAL A 206 -11.40 -3.18 4.87
N THR A 207 -10.43 -2.37 4.46
CA THR A 207 -9.76 -2.52 3.16
C THR A 207 -8.24 -2.47 3.33
N ILE A 208 -7.58 -3.52 2.86
CA ILE A 208 -6.13 -3.70 2.89
C ILE A 208 -5.60 -3.65 1.46
N TRP A 209 -4.62 -2.78 1.20
CA TRP A 209 -3.90 -2.73 -0.07
C TRP A 209 -2.59 -3.51 0.05
N VAL A 210 -2.32 -4.43 -0.88
CA VAL A 210 -1.21 -5.38 -0.77
C VAL A 210 -0.14 -5.16 -1.83
N GLY A 211 -0.44 -4.59 -2.98
CA GLY A 211 0.52 -4.52 -4.08
C GLY A 211 0.95 -5.92 -4.55
N TYR A 212 2.10 -6.02 -5.23
CA TYR A 212 2.72 -7.30 -5.58
C TYR A 212 3.71 -7.71 -4.47
N ALA A 213 3.19 -8.33 -3.43
CA ALA A 213 3.97 -8.73 -2.25
C ALA A 213 4.79 -10.02 -2.44
N GLY A 214 4.77 -10.61 -3.65
CA GLY A 214 5.54 -11.79 -4.00
C GLY A 214 5.03 -13.06 -3.33
N GLN A 215 5.87 -14.11 -3.33
CA GLN A 215 5.51 -15.44 -2.85
C GLN A 215 5.03 -15.50 -1.40
N TYR A 216 5.39 -14.54 -0.56
CA TYR A 216 4.96 -14.46 0.84
C TYR A 216 3.77 -13.53 1.08
N GLY A 217 3.22 -12.93 0.03
CA GLY A 217 2.05 -12.05 0.13
C GLY A 217 0.84 -12.70 0.80
N PRO A 218 0.39 -13.89 0.36
CA PRO A 218 -0.73 -14.58 1.00
C PRO A 218 -0.50 -14.91 2.46
N GLN A 219 0.73 -15.33 2.82
CA GLN A 219 1.12 -15.57 4.22
C GLN A 219 1.03 -14.26 5.02
N ALA A 220 1.59 -13.17 4.50
CA ALA A 220 1.59 -11.87 5.18
C ALA A 220 0.16 -11.33 5.42
N VAL A 221 -0.75 -11.52 4.46
CA VAL A 221 -2.18 -11.20 4.65
C VAL A 221 -2.79 -12.02 5.78
N ALA A 222 -2.52 -13.32 5.82
CA ALA A 222 -3.04 -14.17 6.88
C ALA A 222 -2.42 -13.85 8.26
N ASP A 223 -1.13 -13.48 8.32
CA ASP A 223 -0.47 -13.00 9.54
C ASP A 223 -1.16 -11.72 10.08
N VAL A 224 -1.58 -10.82 9.19
CA VAL A 224 -2.37 -9.62 9.56
C VAL A 224 -3.77 -9.98 10.05
N LEU A 225 -4.48 -10.83 9.31
CA LEU A 225 -5.89 -11.13 9.60
C LEU A 225 -6.06 -12.01 10.84
N ILE A 226 -5.13 -12.93 11.10
CA ILE A 226 -5.26 -13.97 12.14
C ILE A 226 -4.27 -13.74 13.29
N ASP A 227 -2.99 -13.54 12.97
CA ASP A 227 -1.91 -13.54 13.98
C ASP A 227 -1.68 -12.13 14.58
N GLY A 228 -2.38 -11.12 14.10
CA GLY A 228 -2.29 -9.75 14.63
C GLY A 228 -1.01 -9.02 14.25
N ALA A 229 -0.39 -9.40 13.12
CA ALA A 229 0.75 -8.63 12.62
C ALA A 229 0.38 -7.16 12.37
N GLY A 230 1.28 -6.27 12.72
CA GLY A 230 1.11 -4.83 12.49
C GLY A 230 1.07 -4.48 11.01
N LEU A 231 0.52 -3.33 10.71
CA LEU A 231 0.34 -2.77 9.35
C LEU A 231 1.17 -1.48 9.18
N PRO A 232 2.51 -1.58 9.16
CA PRO A 232 3.38 -0.40 9.05
C PRO A 232 3.39 0.21 7.64
N GLY A 233 2.82 -0.47 6.64
CA GLY A 233 2.85 -0.08 5.24
C GLY A 233 2.21 1.26 4.95
N ARG A 234 2.70 1.91 3.89
CA ARG A 234 2.18 3.16 3.35
C ARG A 234 2.01 3.06 1.84
N LEU A 235 0.99 3.71 1.30
CA LEU A 235 0.74 3.72 -0.13
C LEU A 235 1.93 4.34 -0.90
N PRO A 236 2.50 3.64 -1.87
CA PRO A 236 3.55 4.16 -2.74
C PRO A 236 3.02 5.00 -3.89
N VAL A 237 1.71 5.21 -3.96
CA VAL A 237 0.99 5.95 -5.00
C VAL A 237 -0.19 6.70 -4.40
N THR A 238 -0.62 7.78 -5.06
CA THR A 238 -1.91 8.43 -4.77
C THR A 238 -3.03 7.62 -5.41
N LEU A 239 -4.07 7.26 -4.68
CA LEU A 239 -5.24 6.58 -5.21
C LEU A 239 -6.27 7.60 -5.71
N PRO A 240 -6.71 7.51 -6.98
CA PRO A 240 -7.74 8.40 -7.52
C PRO A 240 -9.14 8.02 -6.98
N ALA A 241 -10.00 9.02 -6.81
CA ALA A 241 -11.38 8.81 -6.37
C ALA A 241 -12.31 8.34 -7.51
N HIS A 242 -11.97 8.68 -8.76
CA HIS A 242 -12.72 8.29 -9.96
C HIS A 242 -11.82 8.30 -11.21
N PRO A 243 -12.20 7.63 -12.31
CA PRO A 243 -11.33 7.46 -13.48
C PRO A 243 -10.90 8.77 -14.15
N ALA A 244 -11.77 9.80 -14.11
CA ALA A 244 -11.47 11.10 -14.71
C ALA A 244 -10.52 11.97 -13.86
N ALA A 245 -10.18 11.55 -12.62
CA ALA A 245 -9.28 12.31 -11.75
C ALA A 245 -7.80 12.24 -12.16
N ILE A 246 -7.42 11.26 -12.99
CA ILE A 246 -6.01 11.08 -13.39
C ILE A 246 -5.54 12.17 -14.36
N PRO A 247 -4.26 12.61 -14.21
CA PRO A 247 -3.26 12.17 -13.25
C PRO A 247 -3.44 12.81 -11.86
N VAL A 248 -3.21 12.02 -10.79
CA VAL A 248 -3.23 12.47 -9.39
C VAL A 248 -1.85 12.26 -8.76
N ARG A 249 -0.90 13.09 -9.08
CA ARG A 249 0.47 12.98 -8.58
C ARG A 249 0.67 13.91 -7.39
N TYR A 250 1.10 13.36 -6.24
CA TYR A 250 1.38 14.16 -5.05
C TYR A 250 2.48 15.23 -5.28
N ASN A 251 3.41 14.95 -6.18
CA ASN A 251 4.57 15.79 -6.45
C ASN A 251 4.47 16.60 -7.76
N ASP A 252 3.28 16.83 -8.26
CA ASP A 252 3.06 17.67 -9.43
C ASP A 252 3.36 19.17 -9.11
N ARG A 253 3.48 20.01 -10.14
CA ARG A 253 3.80 21.43 -9.97
C ARG A 253 2.59 22.29 -9.67
N GLN A 254 1.43 21.80 -9.95
CA GLN A 254 0.13 22.35 -9.58
C GLN A 254 -0.85 21.20 -9.48
N SER A 255 -1.98 21.40 -8.82
CA SER A 255 -3.00 20.38 -8.81
C SER A 255 -3.40 20.06 -10.26
N ALA A 256 -2.91 18.91 -10.75
CA ALA A 256 -3.26 18.41 -12.07
C ALA A 256 -4.59 17.66 -12.05
N ALA A 257 -5.09 17.35 -10.86
CA ALA A 257 -6.36 16.69 -10.71
C ALA A 257 -7.47 17.59 -11.20
N HIS A 258 -8.17 17.14 -12.23
CA HIS A 258 -9.36 17.84 -12.70
C HIS A 258 -10.48 17.69 -11.66
N VAL A 259 -10.90 18.81 -11.12
CA VAL A 259 -12.09 18.89 -10.29
C VAL A 259 -13.29 19.10 -11.22
N TYR A 260 -14.12 18.08 -11.34
CA TYR A 260 -15.38 18.19 -12.10
C TYR A 260 -16.49 18.67 -11.17
N LYS A 261 -17.53 19.28 -11.75
CA LYS A 261 -18.67 19.81 -10.97
C LYS A 261 -19.40 18.70 -10.17
N ASP A 262 -19.40 17.50 -10.69
CA ASP A 262 -20.03 16.31 -10.14
C ASP A 262 -19.08 15.35 -9.44
N ALA A 263 -17.76 15.71 -9.38
CA ALA A 263 -16.73 14.91 -8.72
C ALA A 263 -15.68 15.85 -8.09
N ALA A 264 -16.06 16.40 -6.93
CA ALA A 264 -15.24 17.44 -6.26
C ALA A 264 -13.96 16.89 -5.61
N GLU A 265 -13.94 15.62 -5.21
CA GLU A 265 -12.80 15.02 -4.52
C GLU A 265 -12.03 14.09 -5.48
N PRO A 266 -10.93 14.58 -6.07
CA PRO A 266 -10.17 13.78 -7.05
C PRO A 266 -9.31 12.68 -6.42
N VAL A 267 -8.94 12.81 -5.14
CA VAL A 267 -8.04 11.92 -4.42
C VAL A 267 -8.81 11.11 -3.39
N LEU A 268 -8.72 9.78 -3.48
CA LEU A 268 -9.29 8.86 -2.51
C LEU A 268 -8.37 8.66 -1.30
N ARG A 269 -7.08 8.46 -1.56
CA ARG A 269 -6.03 8.33 -0.54
C ARG A 269 -4.73 8.92 -1.08
N GLU A 270 -4.07 9.69 -0.25
CA GLU A 270 -2.80 10.34 -0.59
C GLU A 270 -1.64 9.34 -0.68
N PHE A 271 -0.62 9.69 -1.47
CA PHE A 271 0.69 9.05 -1.39
C PHE A 271 1.20 9.10 0.07
N GLY A 272 1.74 7.99 0.53
CA GLY A 272 2.23 7.88 1.91
C GLY A 272 1.14 7.63 2.96
N TYR A 273 -0.14 7.51 2.58
CA TYR A 273 -1.21 7.15 3.50
C TYR A 273 -1.08 5.69 3.97
N GLY A 274 -1.38 5.46 5.24
CA GLY A 274 -1.46 4.13 5.85
C GLY A 274 -2.04 4.26 7.25
N ALA A 275 -3.31 3.88 7.44
CA ALA A 275 -4.02 4.05 8.72
C ALA A 275 -3.40 3.22 9.86
N GLY A 276 -2.72 2.10 9.54
CA GLY A 276 -2.01 1.26 10.52
C GLY A 276 -0.58 1.70 10.80
N SER A 277 0.00 2.54 9.93
CA SER A 277 1.38 3.00 10.08
C SER A 277 1.49 4.07 11.15
N LEU A 278 2.24 3.80 12.22
CA LEU A 278 2.33 4.65 13.41
C LEU A 278 0.95 4.99 14.01
N ALA A 279 0.04 4.02 14.01
CA ALA A 279 -1.28 4.21 14.60
C ALA A 279 -1.17 4.64 16.07
N GLY A 280 -1.95 5.67 16.45
CA GLY A 280 -1.94 6.22 17.80
C GLY A 280 -0.70 7.07 18.17
N VAL A 281 0.21 7.32 17.22
CA VAL A 281 1.33 8.24 17.44
C VAL A 281 0.90 9.69 17.24
N THR A 282 1.29 10.53 18.16
CA THR A 282 1.20 11.99 18.04
C THR A 282 2.59 12.59 17.88
N PHE A 283 2.68 13.77 17.29
CA PHE A 283 3.93 14.47 17.09
C PHE A 283 3.92 15.82 17.80
N SER A 284 5.09 16.29 18.24
CA SER A 284 5.23 17.61 18.85
C SER A 284 6.59 18.24 18.59
N GLY A 285 6.64 19.57 18.66
CA GLY A 285 7.88 20.34 18.65
C GLY A 285 8.65 20.26 17.33
N MET A 286 7.97 20.20 16.19
CA MET A 286 8.66 20.21 14.90
C MET A 286 9.36 21.55 14.68
N HIS A 287 10.65 21.50 14.40
CA HIS A 287 11.47 22.68 14.10
C HIS A 287 12.50 22.37 13.01
N ALA A 288 12.99 23.42 12.35
CA ALA A 288 13.95 23.32 11.27
C ALA A 288 15.03 24.39 11.41
N ASP A 289 16.28 23.99 11.32
CA ASP A 289 17.46 24.85 11.38
C ASP A 289 18.32 24.71 10.12
N ALA A 290 18.68 25.83 9.50
CA ALA A 290 19.58 25.82 8.33
C ALA A 290 21.05 25.81 8.79
N GLU A 291 21.70 24.70 8.58
CA GLU A 291 23.14 24.49 8.85
C GLU A 291 23.96 24.94 7.64
N SER A 292 24.17 26.26 7.47
CA SER A 292 24.85 26.84 6.30
C SER A 292 26.28 26.27 6.06
N ARG A 293 26.98 25.84 7.12
CA ARG A 293 28.32 25.23 6.99
C ARG A 293 28.28 23.82 6.43
N ALA A 294 27.19 23.08 6.71
CA ALA A 294 26.97 21.73 6.23
C ALA A 294 26.17 21.69 4.91
N ASN A 295 25.64 22.84 4.43
CA ASN A 295 24.72 22.93 3.29
C ASN A 295 23.48 22.02 3.42
N GLU A 296 22.92 21.98 4.61
CA GLU A 296 21.75 21.16 4.90
C GLU A 296 20.76 21.89 5.83
N VAL A 297 19.51 21.40 5.84
CA VAL A 297 18.52 21.75 6.84
C VAL A 297 18.35 20.54 7.77
N LEU A 298 18.56 20.76 9.05
CA LEU A 298 18.21 19.80 10.08
C LEU A 298 16.75 20.03 10.50
N VAL A 299 15.90 19.01 10.30
CA VAL A 299 14.50 19.02 10.75
C VAL A 299 14.34 18.01 11.87
N GLN A 300 13.76 18.43 12.98
CA GLN A 300 13.54 17.57 14.15
C GLN A 300 12.09 17.62 14.60
N VAL A 301 11.59 16.48 15.09
CA VAL A 301 10.24 16.33 15.64
C VAL A 301 10.26 15.22 16.70
N THR A 302 9.43 15.31 17.72
CA THR A 302 9.27 14.23 18.71
C THR A 302 7.99 13.46 18.41
N ALA A 303 8.13 12.13 18.27
CA ALA A 303 7.03 11.18 18.14
C ALA A 303 6.69 10.61 19.53
N HIS A 304 5.41 10.52 19.87
CA HIS A 304 4.88 9.98 21.12
C HIS A 304 3.92 8.84 20.83
N ALA A 305 4.25 7.64 21.28
CA ALA A 305 3.36 6.48 21.17
C ALA A 305 2.21 6.58 22.18
N GLY A 306 1.05 6.07 21.78
CA GLY A 306 -0.09 5.83 22.67
C GLY A 306 0.14 4.63 23.59
N ASP A 307 -0.94 3.94 23.92
CA ASP A 307 -0.98 2.85 24.91
C ASP A 307 -0.59 1.46 24.34
N HIS A 308 -0.16 1.38 23.08
CA HIS A 308 0.30 0.14 22.47
C HIS A 308 1.56 0.34 21.60
N LYS A 309 2.27 -0.78 21.40
CA LYS A 309 3.40 -0.84 20.50
C LYS A 309 2.95 -0.54 19.07
N THR A 310 3.70 0.31 18.38
CA THR A 310 3.42 0.67 16.99
C THR A 310 4.69 0.72 16.14
N ALA A 311 4.55 0.54 14.85
CA ALA A 311 5.64 0.65 13.89
C ALA A 311 5.17 1.32 12.60
N GLY A 312 6.11 1.89 11.85
CA GLY A 312 5.82 2.53 10.57
C GLY A 312 6.98 3.42 10.12
N SER A 313 6.68 4.39 9.26
CA SER A 313 7.66 5.39 8.83
C SER A 313 7.15 6.80 9.08
N VAL A 314 8.05 7.67 9.54
CA VAL A 314 7.86 9.12 9.55
C VAL A 314 8.41 9.64 8.24
N ASN A 315 7.54 10.15 7.39
CA ASN A 315 7.89 10.71 6.09
C ASN A 315 7.98 12.23 6.18
N LEU A 316 9.07 12.80 5.69
CA LEU A 316 9.24 14.23 5.60
C LEU A 316 9.02 14.71 4.17
N PHE A 317 8.07 15.61 4.00
CA PHE A 317 7.78 16.28 2.73
C PHE A 317 8.23 17.73 2.78
N ALA A 318 8.63 18.27 1.63
CA ALA A 318 8.96 19.68 1.47
C ALA A 318 8.13 20.31 0.35
N HIS A 319 7.62 21.52 0.59
CA HIS A 319 7.14 22.44 -0.42
C HIS A 319 8.11 23.61 -0.51
N VAL A 320 8.66 23.85 -1.71
CA VAL A 320 9.65 24.90 -1.96
C VAL A 320 9.05 26.01 -2.81
N SER A 321 9.16 27.26 -2.38
CA SER A 321 8.68 28.43 -3.10
C SER A 321 9.71 29.55 -3.10
N GLY A 322 9.53 30.54 -3.98
CA GLY A 322 10.43 31.70 -4.09
C GLY A 322 11.67 31.50 -4.96
N GLY A 323 11.98 30.24 -5.36
CA GLY A 323 13.05 29.96 -6.30
C GLY A 323 12.65 30.19 -7.77
N ARG A 324 13.58 29.92 -8.68
CA ARG A 324 13.39 30.07 -10.14
C ARG A 324 12.49 29.02 -10.78
N ARG A 325 12.39 27.84 -10.16
CA ARG A 325 11.52 26.76 -10.64
C ARG A 325 10.09 26.97 -10.16
N ILE A 326 9.13 26.56 -10.99
CA ILE A 326 7.75 26.41 -10.53
C ILE A 326 7.72 25.38 -9.41
N PRO A 327 7.19 25.71 -8.23
CA PRO A 327 7.15 24.80 -7.09
C PRO A 327 6.42 23.50 -7.40
N ARG A 328 6.83 22.41 -6.76
CA ARG A 328 6.02 21.19 -6.67
C ARG A 328 5.08 21.31 -5.49
N LEU A 329 3.94 20.62 -5.55
CA LEU A 329 2.97 20.57 -4.45
C LEU A 329 3.61 20.02 -3.19
N ALA A 330 4.30 18.90 -3.30
CA ALA A 330 5.12 18.31 -2.25
C ALA A 330 6.24 17.46 -2.86
N VAL A 331 7.32 17.28 -2.14
CA VAL A 331 8.40 16.35 -2.50
C VAL A 331 8.75 15.56 -1.25
N LEU A 332 8.72 14.24 -1.32
CA LEU A 332 9.26 13.41 -0.25
C LEU A 332 10.78 13.58 -0.21
N VAL A 333 11.30 14.18 0.83
CA VAL A 333 12.73 14.48 0.97
C VAL A 333 13.46 13.49 1.84
N ASP A 334 12.78 12.86 2.80
CA ASP A 334 13.37 11.82 3.65
C ASP A 334 12.29 10.94 4.30
N SER A 335 12.69 9.77 4.81
CA SER A 335 11.82 8.84 5.52
C SER A 335 12.60 8.05 6.56
N VAL A 336 12.12 8.01 7.79
CA VAL A 336 12.74 7.29 8.91
C VAL A 336 11.78 6.21 9.40
N ALA A 337 12.23 4.95 9.37
CA ALA A 337 11.50 3.85 9.99
C ALA A 337 11.54 3.97 11.51
N LEU A 338 10.40 3.78 12.16
CA LEU A 338 10.23 3.94 13.58
C LEU A 338 9.44 2.78 14.17
N THR A 339 9.90 2.30 15.31
CA THR A 339 9.15 1.36 16.16
C THR A 339 9.16 1.91 17.57
N LEU A 340 8.00 2.03 18.19
CA LEU A 340 7.84 2.57 19.53
C LEU A 340 7.09 1.57 20.41
N GLU A 341 7.55 1.43 21.64
CA GLU A 341 6.80 0.73 22.68
C GLU A 341 5.68 1.63 23.26
N ALA A 342 4.73 1.05 23.94
CA ALA A 342 3.62 1.81 24.56
C ALA A 342 4.14 2.94 25.46
N GLY A 343 3.67 4.17 25.25
CA GLY A 343 4.06 5.37 25.99
C GLY A 343 5.47 5.88 25.71
N GLU A 344 6.20 5.29 24.78
CA GLU A 344 7.55 5.73 24.41
C GLU A 344 7.50 7.06 23.63
N SER A 345 8.51 7.92 23.89
CA SER A 345 8.75 9.13 23.11
C SER A 345 10.13 9.05 22.45
N HIS A 346 10.20 9.40 21.17
CA HIS A 346 11.43 9.31 20.39
C HIS A 346 11.64 10.57 19.54
N ALA A 347 12.86 11.13 19.59
CA ALA A 347 13.22 12.26 18.76
C ALA A 347 13.65 11.75 17.36
N VAL A 348 12.95 12.22 16.34
CA VAL A 348 13.24 11.92 14.94
C VAL A 348 13.95 13.12 14.32
N SER A 349 15.05 12.87 13.61
CA SER A 349 15.85 13.91 12.95
C SER A 349 16.04 13.56 11.48
N PHE A 350 15.93 14.57 10.63
CA PHE A 350 16.15 14.50 9.19
C PHE A 350 17.22 15.50 8.79
N SER A 351 18.15 15.08 7.95
CA SER A 351 19.16 15.96 7.33
C SER A 351 18.85 16.10 5.85
N VAL A 352 18.42 17.29 5.43
CA VAL A 352 18.00 17.56 4.05
C VAL A 352 19.01 18.46 3.36
N PRO A 353 19.81 17.94 2.40
CA PRO A 353 20.78 18.75 1.65
C PRO A 353 20.11 19.88 0.87
N PHE A 354 20.74 21.06 0.84
CA PHE A 354 20.23 22.23 0.10
C PHE A 354 19.99 21.92 -1.38
N GLU A 355 20.80 21.08 -2.00
CA GLU A 355 20.64 20.68 -3.40
C GLU A 355 19.31 19.99 -3.73
N ARG A 356 18.63 19.40 -2.71
CA ARG A 356 17.27 18.87 -2.85
C ARG A 356 16.19 19.97 -2.80
N LEU A 357 16.51 21.11 -2.24
CA LEU A 357 15.56 22.17 -1.92
C LEU A 357 15.70 23.38 -2.85
N MET A 358 16.89 23.66 -3.36
CA MET A 358 17.15 24.84 -4.19
C MET A 358 18.16 24.56 -5.30
N ASP A 359 18.07 25.35 -6.38
CA ASP A 359 19.05 25.33 -7.46
C ASP A 359 20.27 26.19 -7.12
N GLU A 360 21.39 25.93 -7.84
CA GLU A 360 22.60 26.72 -7.69
C GLU A 360 22.40 28.21 -7.99
N ALA A 361 21.39 28.53 -8.79
CA ALA A 361 21.07 29.87 -9.21
C ALA A 361 20.04 30.62 -8.33
N ASP A 362 19.54 29.95 -7.27
CA ASP A 362 18.63 30.57 -6.32
C ASP A 362 19.41 31.29 -5.22
N ASP A 363 19.05 32.54 -4.94
CA ASP A 363 19.64 33.34 -3.85
C ASP A 363 19.01 32.98 -2.50
N ASN A 364 17.69 32.69 -2.52
CA ASN A 364 16.94 32.26 -1.35
C ASN A 364 15.68 31.50 -1.79
N VAL A 365 15.24 30.62 -0.93
CA VAL A 365 13.96 29.88 -1.10
C VAL A 365 13.26 29.80 0.26
N ARG A 366 11.94 29.76 0.23
CA ARG A 366 11.12 29.39 1.37
C ARG A 366 10.77 27.91 1.28
N VAL A 367 11.03 27.17 2.32
CA VAL A 367 10.71 25.74 2.42
C VAL A 367 9.73 25.54 3.56
N THR A 368 8.62 24.87 3.28
CA THR A 368 7.70 24.35 4.29
C THR A 368 7.89 22.86 4.35
N PHE A 369 8.30 22.35 5.49
CA PHE A 369 8.37 20.91 5.77
C PHE A 369 7.09 20.45 6.45
N ALA A 370 6.62 19.25 6.11
CA ALA A 370 5.46 18.62 6.73
C ALA A 370 5.60 17.11 6.78
N LEU A 371 4.90 16.47 7.73
CA LEU A 371 4.90 15.01 7.89
C LEU A 371 3.87 14.30 7.00
N THR A 372 3.10 15.03 6.19
CA THR A 372 2.11 14.49 5.25
C THR A 372 2.29 15.10 3.87
N ALA A 373 1.90 14.36 2.82
CA ALA A 373 1.88 14.87 1.45
C ALA A 373 0.71 15.83 1.17
N ALA A 374 -0.31 15.81 2.00
CA ALA A 374 -1.46 16.72 1.94
C ALA A 374 -1.09 18.12 2.42
N LEU A 375 -0.17 18.77 1.72
CA LEU A 375 0.03 20.21 1.81
C LEU A 375 -1.19 20.83 1.11
N ASN A 376 -2.20 21.18 1.90
CA ASN A 376 -3.43 21.79 1.41
C ASN A 376 -3.11 23.02 0.57
N ASN A 377 -3.61 23.06 -0.66
CA ASN A 377 -3.54 24.21 -1.58
C ASN A 377 -4.28 25.45 -1.07
N ASP A 378 -4.83 25.40 0.12
CA ASP A 378 -5.51 26.54 0.72
C ASP A 378 -4.51 27.28 1.62
N ASP A 379 -3.90 28.31 1.06
CA ASP A 379 -3.02 29.29 1.76
C ASP A 379 -3.68 29.91 3.01
N THR A 380 -4.97 29.66 3.21
CA THR A 380 -5.76 30.16 4.34
C THR A 380 -5.87 29.19 5.52
N ARG A 381 -5.42 27.94 5.35
CA ARG A 381 -5.29 26.95 6.44
C ARG A 381 -3.84 26.70 6.82
N HIS A 382 -3.09 27.74 7.07
CA HIS A 382 -2.06 27.66 8.07
C HIS A 382 -2.79 27.40 9.40
N THR A 383 -3.14 26.16 9.65
CA THR A 383 -3.29 25.75 11.03
C THR A 383 -1.90 25.94 11.61
N ASP A 384 -1.80 26.75 12.65
CA ASP A 384 -0.64 26.85 13.53
C ASP A 384 -0.39 25.49 14.23
N ASP A 385 -0.48 24.39 13.49
CA ASP A 385 -0.11 23.05 13.96
C ASP A 385 1.41 22.95 13.83
N CYS A 386 2.09 23.65 14.72
CA CYS A 386 3.55 23.62 14.88
C CYS A 386 4.09 22.22 15.21
N ASP A 387 3.19 21.22 15.33
CA ASP A 387 3.56 19.87 15.71
C ASP A 387 3.87 18.99 14.48
N THR A 388 3.31 19.30 13.30
CA THR A 388 3.47 18.47 12.09
C THR A 388 3.96 19.23 10.86
N SER A 389 4.17 20.54 10.98
CA SER A 389 4.74 21.37 9.90
C SER A 389 5.59 22.52 10.42
N VAL A 390 6.59 22.93 9.64
CA VAL A 390 7.47 24.06 9.93
C VAL A 390 7.95 24.74 8.65
N SER A 391 8.07 26.06 8.67
CA SER A 391 8.60 26.84 7.52
C SER A 391 9.91 27.53 7.88
N ILE A 392 10.84 27.54 6.93
CA ILE A 392 12.15 28.20 7.02
C ILE A 392 12.48 28.91 5.73
N VAL A 393 13.29 29.95 5.80
CA VAL A 393 13.91 30.59 4.63
C VAL A 393 15.38 30.20 4.60
N ILE A 394 15.81 29.60 3.48
CA ILE A 394 17.20 29.23 3.26
C ILE A 394 17.82 30.35 2.41
N HIS A 395 18.92 30.89 2.89
CA HIS A 395 19.77 31.87 2.20
C HIS A 395 21.06 31.19 1.78
N ARG A 396 21.49 31.46 0.55
CA ARG A 396 22.76 30.94 0.05
C ARG A 396 23.92 31.88 0.38
#